data_86906e8638226ef72a30c5ac93443795
#
_entry.id   86906e8638226ef72a30c5ac93443795
#
_cell.length_a   1.000
_cell.length_b   1.000
_cell.length_c   1.000
_cell.angle_alpha   90.00
_cell.angle_beta   90.00
_cell.angle_gamma   90.00
#
_symmetry.space_group_name_H-M   'P 1'
#
loop_
_entity.id
_entity.type
_entity.pdbx_description
1 polymer ?
#
loop_
_entity_poly.entity_id
_entity_poly.type
_entity_poly.pdbx_seq_one_letter_code
_entity_poly.pdbx_strand_id
1 'polypeptide(L)'
;MTRSQLAGNWKTIFLALCFLILQGLSVAAAAPRTILFLGDSITAGYGLDMEQAFPALIQKKIAAKSWNFRVVNAGQSGDTSAGGLNRLEWLLKNRVDILVLELGGNDGLRGLPPETTRKNLQAIIDRVKAKYPEVKVLVAGMKVPPNMGGDYGRKFEAIFADLAKKNKAALIPFVLEGVGGSRELNLADGIHPTAKGHEIIATNVWKVLEPILRSLAGTQAIGGNGSRSLNAPAVRAA
;
A
#
# COMPACT_ATOMS: atom_id res chain seq x y z
N MET A 1 7.43 -3.85 69.62
CA MET A 1 7.60 -4.24 68.25
C MET A 1 9.06 -4.54 67.98
N THR A 2 9.37 -5.78 67.68
CA THR A 2 10.75 -6.24 67.58
C THR A 2 11.33 -5.94 66.19
N ARG A 3 12.64 -5.64 66.11
CA ARG A 3 13.37 -5.32 64.85
C ARG A 3 13.23 -6.37 63.77
N SER A 4 12.78 -7.60 64.06
CA SER A 4 12.59 -8.70 63.10
C SER A 4 11.32 -8.57 62.28
N GLN A 5 10.29 -7.87 62.74
CA GLN A 5 9.04 -7.69 62.01
C GLN A 5 9.11 -6.62 60.89
N LEU A 6 10.05 -5.67 61.01
CA LEU A 6 10.26 -4.65 59.98
C LEU A 6 11.06 -5.17 58.77
N ALA A 7 11.93 -6.18 58.97
CA ALA A 7 12.73 -6.75 57.87
C ALA A 7 11.92 -7.66 56.92
N GLY A 8 10.79 -8.25 57.38
CA GLY A 8 9.91 -9.08 56.54
C GLY A 8 9.11 -8.29 55.52
N ASN A 9 8.70 -7.08 55.87
CA ASN A 9 7.83 -6.26 55.00
C ASN A 9 8.58 -5.63 53.82
N TRP A 10 9.86 -5.41 53.93
CA TRP A 10 10.66 -4.81 52.82
C TRP A 10 10.84 -5.76 51.66
N LYS A 11 11.02 -7.04 51.90
CA LYS A 11 11.11 -8.05 50.82
C LYS A 11 9.78 -8.20 50.07
N THR A 12 8.66 -8.16 50.78
CA THR A 12 7.32 -8.24 50.19
C THR A 12 6.97 -6.96 49.40
N ILE A 13 7.34 -5.80 49.91
CA ILE A 13 7.14 -4.50 49.22
C ILE A 13 8.02 -4.43 47.98
N PHE A 14 9.27 -4.89 48.05
CA PHE A 14 10.17 -4.89 46.86
C PHE A 14 9.73 -5.86 45.80
N LEU A 15 9.25 -7.07 46.14
CA LEU A 15 8.66 -8.02 45.21
C LEU A 15 7.37 -7.49 44.57
N ALA A 16 6.50 -6.81 45.33
CA ALA A 16 5.28 -6.21 44.83
C ALA A 16 5.57 -5.03 43.87
N LEU A 17 6.59 -4.20 44.19
CA LEU A 17 7.04 -3.12 43.29
C LEU A 17 7.66 -3.65 42.01
N CYS A 18 8.47 -4.70 42.09
CA CYS A 18 9.03 -5.35 40.89
C CYS A 18 7.93 -5.97 40.00
N PHE A 19 6.89 -6.55 40.59
CA PHE A 19 5.76 -7.13 39.87
C PHE A 19 4.89 -6.06 39.18
N LEU A 20 4.72 -4.90 39.83
CA LEU A 20 4.01 -3.73 39.25
C LEU A 20 4.80 -3.09 38.09
N ILE A 21 6.14 -3.07 38.14
CA ILE A 21 6.98 -2.53 37.06
C ILE A 21 7.00 -3.47 35.86
N LEU A 22 6.90 -4.79 36.04
CA LEU A 22 6.83 -5.75 34.93
C LEU A 22 5.49 -5.69 34.14
N GLN A 23 4.40 -5.23 34.75
CA GLN A 23 3.10 -5.13 34.08
C GLN A 23 2.93 -3.84 33.25
N GLY A 24 3.85 -2.88 33.35
CA GLY A 24 3.76 -1.56 32.70
C GLY A 24 4.37 -1.44 31.31
N LEU A 25 5.08 -2.45 30.80
CA LEU A 25 5.71 -2.41 29.49
C LEU A 25 4.81 -3.07 28.43
N SER A 26 3.59 -2.55 28.29
CA SER A 26 2.83 -2.76 27.04
C SER A 26 3.58 -2.04 25.92
N VAL A 27 4.39 -2.78 25.15
CA VAL A 27 4.94 -2.27 23.89
C VAL A 27 3.73 -2.02 22.99
N ALA A 28 3.29 -0.78 22.90
CA ALA A 28 2.26 -0.40 21.96
C ALA A 28 2.74 -0.82 20.57
N ALA A 29 2.06 -1.79 19.98
CA ALA A 29 2.38 -2.23 18.62
C ALA A 29 2.28 -1.01 17.69
N ALA A 30 3.33 -0.78 16.89
CA ALA A 30 3.33 0.33 15.95
C ALA A 30 2.11 0.21 15.01
N ALA A 31 1.43 1.33 14.79
CA ALA A 31 0.29 1.36 13.86
C ALA A 31 0.70 0.83 12.48
N PRO A 32 -0.17 0.07 11.80
CA PRO A 32 0.14 -0.47 10.49
C PRO A 32 0.36 0.65 9.46
N ARG A 33 1.35 0.47 8.58
CA ARG A 33 1.54 1.33 7.42
C ARG A 33 0.39 1.13 6.44
N THR A 34 -0.11 2.20 5.86
CA THR A 34 -1.27 2.16 4.96
C THR A 34 -0.83 2.09 3.51
N ILE A 35 -1.37 1.11 2.78
CA ILE A 35 -1.28 0.98 1.34
C ILE A 35 -2.63 1.39 0.75
N LEU A 36 -2.67 2.54 0.09
CA LEU A 36 -3.86 3.03 -0.59
C LEU A 36 -3.87 2.54 -2.05
N PHE A 37 -4.85 1.75 -2.42
CA PHE A 37 -5.14 1.42 -3.81
C PHE A 37 -6.18 2.41 -4.34
N LEU A 38 -5.73 3.40 -5.08
CA LEU A 38 -6.59 4.38 -5.75
C LEU A 38 -6.81 3.92 -7.19
N GLY A 39 -8.04 3.51 -7.48
CA GLY A 39 -8.36 2.90 -8.77
C GLY A 39 -9.83 2.98 -9.16
N ASP A 40 -10.17 2.32 -10.24
CA ASP A 40 -11.51 2.27 -10.79
C ASP A 40 -12.23 0.94 -10.45
N SER A 41 -13.03 0.41 -11.37
CA SER A 41 -13.77 -0.85 -11.22
C SER A 41 -12.87 -2.07 -11.06
N ILE A 42 -11.66 -2.04 -11.64
CA ILE A 42 -10.69 -3.14 -11.50
C ILE A 42 -10.20 -3.20 -10.05
N THR A 43 -9.85 -2.07 -9.46
CA THR A 43 -9.46 -2.00 -8.04
C THR A 43 -10.63 -2.33 -7.12
N ALA A 44 -11.84 -1.83 -7.43
CA ALA A 44 -13.04 -2.10 -6.64
C ALA A 44 -13.41 -3.59 -6.60
N GLY A 45 -13.10 -4.36 -7.65
CA GLY A 45 -13.54 -5.74 -7.81
C GLY A 45 -14.98 -5.82 -8.30
N TYR A 46 -15.31 -5.02 -9.33
CA TYR A 46 -16.67 -4.98 -9.89
C TYR A 46 -17.22 -6.37 -10.22
N GLY A 47 -18.44 -6.63 -9.75
CA GLY A 47 -19.14 -7.90 -9.96
C GLY A 47 -18.68 -9.06 -9.06
N LEU A 48 -17.80 -8.80 -8.09
CA LEU A 48 -17.26 -9.81 -7.18
C LEU A 48 -17.51 -9.43 -5.70
N ASP A 49 -17.38 -10.41 -4.83
CA ASP A 49 -17.27 -10.17 -3.40
C ASP A 49 -15.96 -9.41 -3.09
N MET A 50 -15.97 -8.53 -2.08
CA MET A 50 -14.82 -7.70 -1.74
C MET A 50 -13.55 -8.51 -1.45
N GLU A 51 -13.70 -9.71 -0.88
CA GLU A 51 -12.60 -10.61 -0.53
C GLU A 51 -11.92 -11.24 -1.75
N GLN A 52 -12.55 -11.19 -2.92
CA GLN A 52 -12.04 -11.69 -4.20
C GLN A 52 -11.31 -10.60 -4.99
N ALA A 53 -11.53 -9.33 -4.66
CA ALA A 53 -10.84 -8.22 -5.31
C ALA A 53 -9.33 -8.28 -5.04
N PHE A 54 -8.50 -7.94 -6.03
CA PHE A 54 -7.05 -8.08 -5.92
C PHE A 54 -6.43 -7.33 -4.73
N PRO A 55 -6.94 -6.15 -4.26
CA PRO A 55 -6.40 -5.53 -3.05
C PRO A 55 -6.60 -6.40 -1.80
N ALA A 56 -7.73 -7.10 -1.68
CA ALA A 56 -7.97 -8.04 -0.58
C ALA A 56 -7.04 -9.25 -0.65
N LEU A 57 -6.76 -9.76 -1.85
CA LEU A 57 -5.79 -10.84 -2.08
C LEU A 57 -4.37 -10.38 -1.71
N ILE A 58 -4.00 -9.14 -1.99
CA ILE A 58 -2.74 -8.54 -1.52
C ILE A 58 -2.69 -8.48 0.01
N GLN A 59 -3.79 -8.09 0.68
CA GLN A 59 -3.84 -8.11 2.15
C GLN A 59 -3.62 -9.51 2.71
N LYS A 60 -4.19 -10.55 2.10
CA LYS A 60 -3.96 -11.95 2.50
C LYS A 60 -2.48 -12.34 2.36
N LYS A 61 -1.81 -11.93 1.26
CA LYS A 61 -0.37 -12.17 1.05
C LYS A 61 0.49 -11.45 2.11
N ILE A 62 0.14 -10.22 2.49
CA ILE A 62 0.79 -9.44 3.54
C ILE A 62 0.64 -10.13 4.91
N ALA A 63 -0.57 -10.57 5.24
CA ALA A 63 -0.85 -11.28 6.50
C ALA A 63 -0.06 -12.59 6.61
N ALA A 64 0.06 -13.35 5.52
CA ALA A 64 0.87 -14.57 5.47
C ALA A 64 2.37 -14.35 5.74
N LYS A 65 2.85 -13.12 5.57
CA LYS A 65 4.23 -12.69 5.90
C LYS A 65 4.34 -12.09 7.31
N SER A 66 3.24 -11.96 8.03
CA SER A 66 3.17 -11.25 9.33
C SER A 66 3.70 -9.81 9.26
N TRP A 67 3.56 -9.15 8.10
CA TRP A 67 3.98 -7.77 7.92
C TRP A 67 2.91 -6.79 8.40
N ASN A 68 3.34 -5.74 9.10
CA ASN A 68 2.44 -4.74 9.68
C ASN A 68 2.02 -3.66 8.66
N PHE A 69 1.25 -4.07 7.66
CA PHE A 69 0.64 -3.17 6.66
C PHE A 69 -0.87 -3.40 6.58
N ARG A 70 -1.58 -2.33 6.29
CA ARG A 70 -3.02 -2.33 6.05
C ARG A 70 -3.31 -1.86 4.63
N VAL A 71 -4.06 -2.65 3.88
CA VAL A 71 -4.57 -2.29 2.56
C VAL A 71 -5.87 -1.51 2.71
N VAL A 72 -5.97 -0.41 1.98
CA VAL A 72 -7.20 0.36 1.78
C VAL A 72 -7.58 0.27 0.31
N ASN A 73 -8.67 -0.42 0.00
CA ASN A 73 -9.25 -0.44 -1.33
C ASN A 73 -10.09 0.83 -1.53
N ALA A 74 -9.60 1.74 -2.36
CA ALA A 74 -10.28 2.95 -2.78
C ALA A 74 -10.62 2.91 -4.27
N GLY A 75 -10.98 1.74 -4.79
CA GLY A 75 -11.55 1.56 -6.11
C GLY A 75 -12.98 2.11 -6.18
N GLN A 76 -13.30 2.79 -7.27
CA GLN A 76 -14.66 3.28 -7.54
C GLN A 76 -15.01 3.01 -9.01
N SER A 77 -16.00 2.16 -9.23
CA SER A 77 -16.41 1.76 -10.57
C SER A 77 -16.79 2.97 -11.42
N GLY A 78 -16.27 3.02 -12.66
CA GLY A 78 -16.51 4.10 -13.59
C GLY A 78 -15.61 5.33 -13.43
N ASP A 79 -14.74 5.37 -12.40
CA ASP A 79 -13.83 6.49 -12.22
C ASP A 79 -12.86 6.64 -13.39
N THR A 80 -12.73 7.88 -13.85
CA THR A 80 -11.64 8.34 -14.70
C THR A 80 -10.49 8.87 -13.85
N SER A 81 -9.38 9.23 -14.48
CA SER A 81 -8.28 9.95 -13.81
C SER A 81 -8.77 11.23 -13.14
N ALA A 82 -9.73 11.94 -13.73
CA ALA A 82 -10.35 13.13 -13.15
C ALA A 82 -11.22 12.78 -11.92
N GLY A 83 -12.00 11.68 -11.97
CA GLY A 83 -12.81 11.22 -10.85
C GLY A 83 -11.95 10.90 -9.64
N GLY A 84 -10.88 10.12 -9.82
CA GLY A 84 -9.93 9.83 -8.76
C GLY A 84 -9.25 11.07 -8.18
N LEU A 85 -8.88 12.04 -9.03
CA LEU A 85 -8.31 13.32 -8.59
C LEU A 85 -9.30 14.13 -7.74
N ASN A 86 -10.58 14.15 -8.10
CA ASN A 86 -11.61 14.92 -7.38
C ASN A 86 -11.87 14.42 -5.96
N ARG A 87 -11.78 13.09 -5.73
CA ARG A 87 -11.99 12.51 -4.39
C ARG A 87 -10.70 12.33 -3.57
N LEU A 88 -9.56 12.68 -4.12
CA LEU A 88 -8.26 12.45 -3.51
C LEU A 88 -8.13 13.08 -2.12
N GLU A 89 -8.56 14.32 -1.94
CA GLU A 89 -8.42 15.05 -0.67
C GLU A 89 -9.14 14.33 0.49
N TRP A 90 -10.28 13.72 0.20
CA TRP A 90 -10.99 12.92 1.21
C TRP A 90 -10.20 11.66 1.59
N LEU A 91 -9.62 10.97 0.63
CA LEU A 91 -8.81 9.77 0.86
C LEU A 91 -7.53 10.09 1.65
N LEU A 92 -6.96 11.27 1.44
CA LEU A 92 -5.75 11.72 2.13
C LEU A 92 -5.99 12.26 3.56
N LYS A 93 -7.20 12.18 4.10
CA LYS A 93 -7.43 12.50 5.53
C LYS A 93 -6.69 11.52 6.45
N ASN A 94 -6.48 10.30 6.02
CA ASN A 94 -5.69 9.29 6.71
C ASN A 94 -4.29 9.18 6.09
N ARG A 95 -3.30 8.82 6.91
CA ARG A 95 -1.93 8.62 6.45
C ARG A 95 -1.84 7.58 5.35
N VAL A 96 -1.06 7.89 4.32
CA VAL A 96 -0.73 6.99 3.22
C VAL A 96 0.79 6.81 3.17
N ASP A 97 1.26 5.57 3.31
CA ASP A 97 2.68 5.22 3.22
C ASP A 97 3.05 4.68 1.83
N ILE A 98 2.08 4.06 1.15
CA ILE A 98 2.24 3.55 -0.21
C ILE A 98 0.96 3.89 -1.00
N LEU A 99 1.13 4.49 -2.17
CA LEU A 99 0.06 4.69 -3.16
C LEU A 99 0.25 3.70 -4.30
N VAL A 100 -0.77 2.89 -4.57
CA VAL A 100 -0.91 2.12 -5.82
C VAL A 100 -1.96 2.85 -6.66
N LEU A 101 -1.51 3.50 -7.74
CA LEU A 101 -2.35 4.31 -8.62
C LEU A 101 -2.74 3.48 -9.84
N GLU A 102 -4.00 3.05 -9.88
CA GLU A 102 -4.61 2.21 -10.93
C GLU A 102 -5.82 2.95 -11.50
N LEU A 103 -5.59 3.93 -12.35
CA LEU A 103 -6.61 4.76 -13.01
C LEU A 103 -6.21 5.04 -14.46
N GLY A 104 -7.19 5.38 -15.27
CA GLY A 104 -7.02 5.74 -16.66
C GLY A 104 -7.70 4.76 -17.60
N GLY A 105 -8.06 3.55 -17.15
CA GLY A 105 -8.79 2.60 -17.98
C GLY A 105 -10.05 3.21 -18.61
N ASN A 106 -10.86 3.89 -17.81
CA ASN A 106 -12.06 4.57 -18.26
C ASN A 106 -11.78 5.78 -19.16
N ASP A 107 -10.66 6.48 -18.95
CA ASP A 107 -10.21 7.56 -19.86
C ASP A 107 -9.92 6.98 -21.23
N GLY A 108 -9.16 5.88 -21.28
CA GLY A 108 -8.81 5.18 -22.50
C GLY A 108 -10.04 4.66 -23.25
N LEU A 109 -10.92 3.94 -22.57
CA LEU A 109 -12.14 3.38 -23.16
C LEU A 109 -13.08 4.46 -23.71
N ARG A 110 -13.08 5.67 -23.13
CA ARG A 110 -13.87 6.82 -23.59
C ARG A 110 -13.14 7.65 -24.65
N GLY A 111 -11.94 7.28 -25.05
CA GLY A 111 -11.16 8.02 -26.06
C GLY A 111 -10.73 9.41 -25.61
N LEU A 112 -10.60 9.65 -24.29
CA LEU A 112 -10.16 10.95 -23.78
C LEU A 112 -8.71 11.23 -24.23
N PRO A 113 -8.33 12.50 -24.42
CA PRO A 113 -6.98 12.83 -24.83
C PRO A 113 -5.95 12.28 -23.82
N PRO A 114 -4.92 11.51 -24.27
CA PRO A 114 -3.91 10.92 -23.38
C PRO A 114 -3.22 11.94 -22.46
N GLU A 115 -3.05 13.17 -22.95
CA GLU A 115 -2.43 14.25 -22.17
C GLU A 115 -3.30 14.70 -20.99
N THR A 116 -4.63 14.63 -21.10
CA THR A 116 -5.54 14.90 -19.98
C THR A 116 -5.39 13.86 -18.90
N THR A 117 -5.34 12.58 -19.26
CA THR A 117 -5.09 11.47 -18.34
C THR A 117 -3.74 11.63 -17.65
N ARG A 118 -2.68 11.91 -18.43
CA ARG A 118 -1.32 12.20 -17.90
C ARG A 118 -1.33 13.31 -16.86
N LYS A 119 -1.97 14.44 -17.16
CA LYS A 119 -2.05 15.61 -16.28
C LYS A 119 -2.76 15.27 -14.96
N ASN A 120 -3.88 14.57 -15.02
CA ASN A 120 -4.64 14.20 -13.83
C ASN A 120 -3.87 13.21 -12.94
N LEU A 121 -3.26 12.17 -13.53
CA LEU A 121 -2.46 11.19 -12.80
C LEU A 121 -1.21 11.85 -12.17
N GLN A 122 -0.55 12.77 -12.88
CA GLN A 122 0.55 13.54 -12.32
C GLN A 122 0.08 14.39 -11.15
N ALA A 123 -1.06 15.08 -11.25
CA ALA A 123 -1.60 15.89 -10.17
C ALA A 123 -1.94 15.06 -8.93
N ILE A 124 -2.43 13.82 -9.09
CA ILE A 124 -2.64 12.89 -8.00
C ILE A 124 -1.30 12.60 -7.29
N ILE A 125 -0.27 12.23 -8.05
CA ILE A 125 1.06 11.92 -7.49
C ILE A 125 1.65 13.12 -6.76
N ASP A 126 1.56 14.32 -7.35
CA ASP A 126 2.09 15.55 -6.78
C ASP A 126 1.40 15.88 -5.43
N ARG A 127 0.07 15.80 -5.36
CA ARG A 127 -0.68 16.06 -4.13
C ARG A 127 -0.37 15.06 -3.03
N VAL A 128 -0.27 13.77 -3.38
CA VAL A 128 0.07 12.72 -2.40
C VAL A 128 1.48 12.95 -1.84
N LYS A 129 2.46 13.24 -2.72
CA LYS A 129 3.84 13.52 -2.30
C LYS A 129 3.97 14.83 -1.51
N ALA A 130 3.21 15.85 -1.86
CA ALA A 130 3.19 17.11 -1.10
C ALA A 130 2.70 16.87 0.35
N LYS A 131 1.70 16.02 0.52
CA LYS A 131 1.15 15.71 1.85
C LYS A 131 1.97 14.67 2.62
N TYR A 132 2.53 13.69 1.91
CA TYR A 132 3.32 12.59 2.48
C TYR A 132 4.63 12.44 1.70
N PRO A 133 5.68 13.23 2.02
CA PRO A 133 6.94 13.25 1.25
C PRO A 133 7.64 11.89 1.13
N GLU A 134 7.47 11.02 2.13
CA GLU A 134 8.08 9.68 2.16
C GLU A 134 7.24 8.60 1.45
N VAL A 135 6.08 8.96 0.88
CA VAL A 135 5.20 7.99 0.23
C VAL A 135 5.91 7.26 -0.90
N LYS A 136 5.75 5.95 -0.95
CA LYS A 136 6.17 5.14 -2.09
C LYS A 136 5.03 5.09 -3.10
N VAL A 137 5.32 5.35 -4.36
CA VAL A 137 4.32 5.36 -5.43
C VAL A 137 4.57 4.20 -6.37
N LEU A 138 3.52 3.44 -6.66
CA LEU A 138 3.45 2.46 -7.74
C LEU A 138 2.42 2.95 -8.76
N VAL A 139 2.82 3.01 -10.01
CA VAL A 139 1.94 3.33 -11.13
C VAL A 139 1.57 2.00 -11.81
N ALA A 140 0.28 1.72 -11.90
CA ALA A 140 -0.23 0.56 -12.61
C ALA A 140 -0.50 0.94 -14.08
N GLY A 141 0.27 0.36 -15.00
CA GLY A 141 0.12 0.58 -16.42
C GLY A 141 -1.17 -0.03 -16.94
N MET A 142 -1.77 0.66 -17.90
CA MET A 142 -3.01 0.28 -18.55
C MET A 142 -2.85 0.36 -20.07
N LYS A 143 -3.57 -0.51 -20.78
CA LYS A 143 -3.65 -0.53 -22.25
C LYS A 143 -5.11 -0.32 -22.67
N VAL A 144 -5.29 0.14 -23.89
CA VAL A 144 -6.62 0.23 -24.51
C VAL A 144 -6.80 -0.88 -25.54
N PRO A 145 -8.03 -1.27 -25.84
CA PRO A 145 -8.30 -2.26 -26.89
C PRO A 145 -7.75 -1.80 -28.26
N PRO A 146 -7.30 -2.75 -29.11
CA PRO A 146 -6.66 -2.42 -30.40
C PRO A 146 -7.53 -1.61 -31.35
N ASN A 147 -8.86 -1.71 -31.25
CA ASN A 147 -9.81 -0.96 -32.05
C ASN A 147 -9.85 0.55 -31.76
N MET A 148 -9.18 1.02 -30.72
CA MET A 148 -9.03 2.46 -30.42
C MET A 148 -8.02 3.18 -31.31
N GLY A 149 -7.31 2.43 -32.19
CA GLY A 149 -6.31 2.97 -33.11
C GLY A 149 -4.88 2.93 -32.51
N GLY A 150 -3.94 2.51 -33.36
CA GLY A 150 -2.56 2.23 -32.94
C GLY A 150 -1.80 3.46 -32.38
N ASP A 151 -2.02 4.63 -32.96
CA ASP A 151 -1.40 5.87 -32.46
C ASP A 151 -1.92 6.28 -31.10
N TYR A 152 -3.22 6.21 -30.90
CA TYR A 152 -3.83 6.50 -29.61
C TYR A 152 -3.33 5.50 -28.55
N GLY A 153 -3.37 4.19 -28.86
CA GLY A 153 -2.92 3.14 -27.95
C GLY A 153 -1.48 3.34 -27.50
N ARG A 154 -0.54 3.61 -28.43
CA ARG A 154 0.86 3.88 -28.08
C ARG A 154 1.03 5.10 -27.17
N LYS A 155 0.36 6.21 -27.50
CA LYS A 155 0.42 7.45 -26.69
C LYS A 155 -0.18 7.22 -25.31
N PHE A 156 -1.26 6.47 -25.20
CA PHE A 156 -1.92 6.14 -23.95
C PHE A 156 -1.06 5.24 -23.07
N GLU A 157 -0.52 4.17 -23.61
CA GLU A 157 0.35 3.24 -22.88
C GLU A 157 1.64 3.92 -22.34
N ALA A 158 2.21 4.83 -23.12
CA ALA A 158 3.41 5.58 -22.73
C ALA A 158 3.21 6.45 -21.49
N ILE A 159 1.99 6.89 -21.17
CA ILE A 159 1.69 7.74 -20.02
C ILE A 159 2.25 7.15 -18.73
N PHE A 160 1.99 5.87 -18.51
CA PHE A 160 2.27 5.20 -17.23
C PHE A 160 3.77 5.02 -17.01
N ALA A 161 4.51 4.62 -18.02
CA ALA A 161 5.96 4.48 -17.97
C ALA A 161 6.65 5.85 -17.78
N ASP A 162 6.18 6.88 -18.47
CA ASP A 162 6.70 8.24 -18.35
C ASP A 162 6.45 8.81 -16.94
N LEU A 163 5.23 8.61 -16.40
CA LEU A 163 4.90 9.04 -15.04
C LEU A 163 5.76 8.30 -14.01
N ALA A 164 5.92 6.99 -14.14
CA ALA A 164 6.75 6.21 -13.24
C ALA A 164 8.21 6.71 -13.26
N LYS A 165 8.78 6.89 -14.45
CA LYS A 165 10.14 7.40 -14.64
C LYS A 165 10.31 8.82 -14.04
N LYS A 166 9.43 9.75 -14.41
CA LYS A 166 9.47 11.14 -13.94
C LYS A 166 9.41 11.25 -12.43
N ASN A 167 8.59 10.42 -11.81
CA ASN A 167 8.32 10.46 -10.38
C ASN A 167 9.19 9.53 -9.55
N LYS A 168 10.14 8.80 -10.15
CA LYS A 168 10.92 7.72 -9.49
C LYS A 168 10.00 6.72 -8.79
N ALA A 169 8.85 6.44 -9.39
CA ALA A 169 7.86 5.49 -8.91
C ALA A 169 8.12 4.10 -9.48
N ALA A 170 7.67 3.07 -8.78
CA ALA A 170 7.66 1.73 -9.32
C ALA A 170 6.57 1.61 -10.41
N LEU A 171 6.82 0.79 -11.43
CA LEU A 171 5.89 0.56 -12.53
C LEU A 171 5.42 -0.90 -12.52
N ILE A 172 4.12 -1.11 -12.55
CA ILE A 172 3.50 -2.35 -12.99
C ILE A 172 3.24 -2.16 -14.49
N PRO A 173 3.97 -2.83 -15.39
CA PRO A 173 3.92 -2.47 -16.82
C PRO A 173 2.52 -2.54 -17.44
N PHE A 174 1.79 -3.62 -17.10
CA PHE A 174 0.38 -3.77 -17.45
C PHE A 174 -0.33 -4.56 -16.34
N VAL A 175 -1.25 -3.91 -15.63
CA VAL A 175 -1.89 -4.54 -14.46
C VAL A 175 -2.73 -5.76 -14.85
N LEU A 176 -3.34 -5.75 -16.05
CA LEU A 176 -4.14 -6.84 -16.60
C LEU A 176 -3.33 -7.84 -17.44
N GLU A 177 -2.01 -7.90 -17.28
CA GLU A 177 -1.18 -8.88 -18.01
C GLU A 177 -1.66 -10.31 -17.72
N GLY A 178 -1.89 -11.07 -18.79
CA GLY A 178 -2.45 -12.43 -18.74
C GLY A 178 -3.96 -12.51 -18.46
N VAL A 179 -4.65 -11.37 -18.35
CA VAL A 179 -6.10 -11.28 -18.07
C VAL A 179 -6.83 -10.53 -19.18
N GLY A 180 -6.29 -9.37 -19.58
CA GLY A 180 -6.93 -8.52 -20.57
C GLY A 180 -7.17 -9.24 -21.90
N GLY A 181 -8.42 -9.20 -22.37
CA GLY A 181 -8.84 -9.87 -23.61
C GLY A 181 -9.09 -11.37 -23.49
N SER A 182 -8.84 -12.00 -22.34
CA SER A 182 -9.18 -13.42 -22.12
C SER A 182 -10.64 -13.57 -21.76
N ARG A 183 -11.39 -14.32 -22.57
CA ARG A 183 -12.82 -14.57 -22.34
C ARG A 183 -13.10 -15.34 -21.04
N GLU A 184 -12.18 -16.20 -20.63
CA GLU A 184 -12.33 -17.03 -19.43
C GLU A 184 -12.00 -16.28 -18.13
N LEU A 185 -11.18 -15.23 -18.23
CA LEU A 185 -10.68 -14.46 -17.10
C LEU A 185 -11.41 -13.12 -16.91
N ASN A 186 -12.37 -12.82 -17.79
CA ASN A 186 -13.24 -11.64 -17.68
C ASN A 186 -14.71 -12.05 -17.60
N LEU A 187 -15.52 -11.19 -16.97
CA LEU A 187 -16.97 -11.32 -16.93
C LEU A 187 -17.58 -11.25 -18.34
N ALA A 188 -18.87 -11.44 -18.45
CA ALA A 188 -19.58 -11.45 -19.73
C ALA A 188 -19.42 -10.14 -20.55
N ASP A 189 -19.08 -9.04 -19.90
CA ASP A 189 -18.80 -7.75 -20.55
C ASP A 189 -17.43 -7.70 -21.26
N GLY A 190 -16.55 -8.68 -21.00
CA GLY A 190 -15.23 -8.77 -21.60
C GLY A 190 -14.22 -7.73 -21.09
N ILE A 191 -14.58 -6.96 -20.05
CA ILE A 191 -13.79 -5.85 -19.50
C ILE A 191 -13.36 -6.15 -18.07
N HIS A 192 -14.29 -6.57 -17.21
CA HIS A 192 -14.04 -6.75 -15.81
C HIS A 192 -13.56 -8.18 -15.49
N PRO A 193 -12.44 -8.33 -14.76
CA PRO A 193 -11.89 -9.64 -14.46
C PRO A 193 -12.79 -10.47 -13.53
N THR A 194 -12.80 -11.78 -13.76
CA THR A 194 -13.37 -12.76 -12.82
C THR A 194 -12.52 -12.88 -11.55
N ALA A 195 -12.98 -13.60 -10.53
CA ALA A 195 -12.20 -13.91 -9.34
C ALA A 195 -10.81 -14.50 -9.69
N LYS A 196 -10.76 -15.42 -10.66
CA LYS A 196 -9.50 -16.01 -11.17
C LYS A 196 -8.62 -14.95 -11.87
N GLY A 197 -9.22 -14.03 -12.62
CA GLY A 197 -8.53 -12.87 -13.19
C GLY A 197 -7.89 -12.00 -12.10
N HIS A 198 -8.61 -11.75 -10.99
CA HIS A 198 -8.09 -10.99 -9.85
C HIS A 198 -6.93 -11.69 -9.13
N GLU A 199 -6.86 -13.02 -9.08
CA GLU A 199 -5.70 -13.75 -8.57
C GLU A 199 -4.43 -13.48 -9.41
N ILE A 200 -4.59 -13.43 -10.74
CA ILE A 200 -3.48 -13.11 -11.66
C ILE A 200 -3.07 -11.65 -11.48
N ILE A 201 -4.03 -10.72 -11.42
CA ILE A 201 -3.75 -9.30 -11.14
C ILE A 201 -3.01 -9.14 -9.80
N ALA A 202 -3.48 -9.81 -8.74
CA ALA A 202 -2.80 -9.80 -7.45
C ALA A 202 -1.34 -10.28 -7.56
N THR A 203 -1.08 -11.26 -8.42
CA THR A 203 0.28 -11.76 -8.68
C THR A 203 1.12 -10.73 -9.44
N ASN A 204 0.56 -10.05 -10.44
CA ASN A 204 1.25 -9.00 -11.18
C ASN A 204 1.63 -7.81 -10.28
N VAL A 205 0.67 -7.36 -9.45
CA VAL A 205 0.90 -6.30 -8.45
C VAL A 205 1.94 -6.73 -7.42
N TRP A 206 1.83 -7.96 -6.91
CA TRP A 206 2.72 -8.48 -5.87
C TRP A 206 4.18 -8.50 -6.29
N LYS A 207 4.49 -8.88 -7.53
CA LYS A 207 5.86 -8.88 -8.07
C LYS A 207 6.59 -7.55 -7.88
N VAL A 208 5.84 -6.44 -7.98
CA VAL A 208 6.40 -5.08 -7.86
C VAL A 208 6.29 -4.54 -6.42
N LEU A 209 5.22 -4.87 -5.73
CA LEU A 209 4.93 -4.35 -4.39
C LEU A 209 5.75 -5.07 -3.29
N GLU A 210 5.93 -6.39 -3.38
CA GLU A 210 6.61 -7.18 -2.34
C GLU A 210 8.02 -6.66 -1.98
N PRO A 211 8.91 -6.35 -2.94
CA PRO A 211 10.23 -5.81 -2.60
C PRO A 211 10.18 -4.50 -1.80
N ILE A 212 9.20 -3.64 -2.09
CA ILE A 212 9.00 -2.37 -1.38
C ILE A 212 8.53 -2.65 0.05
N LEU A 213 7.56 -3.55 0.23
CA LEU A 213 7.07 -3.94 1.55
C LEU A 213 8.18 -4.57 2.39
N ARG A 214 8.98 -5.45 1.81
CA ARG A 214 10.10 -6.11 2.48
C ARG A 214 11.14 -5.09 2.97
N SER A 215 11.52 -4.13 2.14
CA SER A 215 12.43 -3.05 2.53
C SER A 215 11.88 -2.23 3.69
N LEU A 216 10.59 -1.87 3.63
CA LEU A 216 9.94 -1.10 4.68
C LEU A 216 9.74 -1.91 5.97
N ALA A 217 9.45 -3.20 5.90
CA ALA A 217 9.32 -4.08 7.07
C ALA A 217 10.66 -4.26 7.79
N GLY A 218 11.77 -4.39 7.05
CA GLY A 218 13.12 -4.51 7.61
C GLY A 218 13.55 -3.27 8.42
N THR A 219 13.17 -2.08 7.99
CA THR A 219 13.46 -0.84 8.72
C THR A 219 12.70 -0.73 10.04
N GLN A 220 11.54 -1.37 10.19
CA GLN A 220 10.81 -1.41 11.48
C GLN A 220 11.51 -2.29 12.51
N ALA A 221 12.10 -3.42 12.09
CA ALA A 221 12.82 -4.33 12.99
C ALA A 221 14.09 -3.69 13.58
N ILE A 222 14.78 -2.84 12.83
CA ILE A 222 16.02 -2.18 13.27
C ILE A 222 15.71 -0.99 14.19
N GLY A 223 14.64 -0.23 13.93
CA GLY A 223 14.23 0.92 14.75
C GLY A 223 13.71 0.52 16.14
N GLY A 224 13.17 -0.69 16.30
CA GLY A 224 12.71 -1.22 17.59
C GLY A 224 13.84 -1.67 18.54
N ASN A 225 15.02 -1.96 18.03
CA ASN A 225 16.18 -2.43 18.81
C ASN A 225 17.21 -1.33 19.12
N GLY A 226 17.07 -0.13 18.57
CA GLY A 226 18.08 0.94 18.67
C GLY A 226 18.11 1.72 19.98
N SER A 227 17.25 1.41 20.98
CA SER A 227 17.25 2.09 22.28
C SER A 227 17.93 1.32 23.41
N ARG A 228 18.65 0.26 23.12
CA ARG A 228 19.47 -0.47 24.10
C ARG A 228 20.92 -0.50 23.68
N SER A 229 21.66 0.57 23.89
CA SER A 229 23.08 0.60 24.24
C SER A 229 23.55 2.04 24.27
N LEU A 230 23.88 2.48 25.47
CA LEU A 230 25.04 3.32 25.78
C LEU A 230 24.83 3.96 27.15
N ASN A 231 25.13 3.18 28.21
CA ASN A 231 25.66 3.73 29.45
C ASN A 231 26.47 2.64 30.13
N ALA A 232 27.74 2.52 29.69
CA ALA A 232 28.78 1.89 30.50
C ALA A 232 29.57 3.02 31.15
N PRO A 233 29.75 3.03 32.50
CA PRO A 233 30.58 4.03 33.16
C PRO A 233 32.05 3.76 32.90
N ALA A 234 32.77 4.81 32.49
CA ALA A 234 34.21 4.80 32.36
C ALA A 234 34.87 4.53 33.73
N VAL A 235 35.57 3.40 33.87
CA VAL A 235 36.47 3.14 34.97
C VAL A 235 37.75 3.92 34.73
N ARG A 236 38.05 4.91 35.59
CA ARG A 236 39.35 5.55 35.67
C ARG A 236 40.30 4.59 36.40
N ALA A 237 41.40 4.23 35.75
CA ALA A 237 42.57 3.66 36.38
C ALA A 237 43.45 4.79 36.89
N ALA A 238 43.85 4.66 38.15
CA ALA A 238 44.90 5.46 38.79
C ALA A 238 46.28 4.86 38.45
#